data_ba461dfa153f44e717f70dabe23c928b
#
_entry.id   ba461dfa153f44e717f70dabe23c928b
#
_cell.length_a   1.000
_cell.length_b   1.000
_cell.length_c   1.000
_cell.angle_alpha   90.00
_cell.angle_beta   90.00
_cell.angle_gamma   90.00
#
_symmetry.space_group_name_H-M   'P 1'
#
loop_
_entity.id
_entity.type
_entity.pdbx_description
1 polymer ?
#
loop_
_entity_poly.entity_id
_entity_poly.type
_entity_poly.pdbx_seq_one_letter_code
_entity_poly.pdbx_strand_id
1 'polypeptide(L)'
;QNGGTTTADGAKYINELRSRAHATTYTAYSLRQICDEWSREFYFEGLRRTTLIRFGYFGGNVNYNWSWKGGVKNGRNFDAHFNLFPIPTSDLTANGNLAQNPGY
;
A
#
# COMPACT_ATOMS: atom_id res chain seq x y z
N GLN A 1 3.00 9.71 -13.74
CA GLN A 1 4.23 8.93 -13.94
C GLN A 1 4.52 8.77 -15.43
N ASN A 2 5.65 9.26 -15.89
CA ASN A 2 6.16 9.00 -17.23
C ASN A 2 7.13 7.81 -17.16
N GLY A 3 6.78 6.69 -17.79
CA GLY A 3 7.66 5.51 -17.87
C GLY A 3 8.05 4.87 -16.53
N GLY A 4 7.20 4.95 -15.51
CA GLY A 4 7.41 4.30 -14.22
C GLY A 4 8.21 5.10 -13.18
N THR A 5 8.64 6.33 -13.51
CA THR A 5 9.35 7.22 -12.58
C THR A 5 8.69 8.60 -12.46
N THR A 6 9.07 9.37 -11.45
CA THR A 6 8.62 10.75 -11.28
C THR A 6 9.17 11.68 -12.37
N THR A 7 8.45 12.77 -12.60
CA THR A 7 9.02 13.97 -13.27
C THR A 7 10.05 14.64 -12.34
N ALA A 8 10.81 15.59 -12.86
CA ALA A 8 11.76 16.39 -12.07
C ALA A 8 11.06 17.13 -10.91
N ASP A 9 9.89 17.73 -11.18
CA ASP A 9 9.10 18.41 -10.14
C ASP A 9 8.60 17.44 -9.08
N GLY A 10 8.13 16.24 -9.48
CA GLY A 10 7.75 15.19 -8.53
C GLY A 10 8.90 14.75 -7.64
N ALA A 11 10.10 14.60 -8.22
CA ALA A 11 11.30 14.27 -7.46
C ALA A 11 11.68 15.38 -6.47
N LYS A 12 11.53 16.66 -6.85
CA LYS A 12 11.78 17.81 -6.00
C LYS A 12 10.96 17.75 -4.71
N TYR A 13 9.66 17.52 -4.79
CA TYR A 13 8.79 17.42 -3.59
C TYR A 13 9.21 16.28 -2.65
N ILE A 14 9.55 15.12 -3.20
CA ILE A 14 10.04 14.00 -2.38
C ILE A 14 11.38 14.34 -1.74
N ASN A 15 12.27 15.02 -2.48
CA ASN A 15 13.57 15.44 -1.97
C ASN A 15 13.47 16.47 -0.86
N GLU A 16 12.47 17.33 -0.84
CA GLU A 16 12.21 18.24 0.28
C GLU A 16 11.92 17.47 1.58
N LEU A 17 11.07 16.44 1.53
CA LEU A 17 10.79 15.55 2.67
C LEU A 17 12.06 14.81 3.12
N ARG A 18 12.79 14.23 2.17
CA ARG A 18 14.00 13.46 2.45
C ARG A 18 15.13 14.31 3.01
N SER A 19 15.30 15.52 2.49
CA SER A 19 16.30 16.48 3.01
C SER A 19 15.99 16.90 4.44
N ARG A 20 14.72 17.14 4.77
CA ARG A 20 14.27 17.39 6.14
C ARG A 20 14.64 16.24 7.09
N ALA A 21 14.51 15.00 6.59
CA ALA A 21 14.84 13.78 7.34
C ALA A 21 16.33 13.39 7.26
N HIS A 22 17.20 14.21 6.70
CA HIS A 22 18.63 13.93 6.45
C HIS A 22 18.86 12.62 5.67
N ALA A 23 17.92 12.26 4.78
CA ALA A 23 17.98 11.06 3.95
C ALA A 23 18.52 11.36 2.55
N THR A 24 19.12 10.36 1.91
CA THR A 24 19.64 10.48 0.54
C THR A 24 18.56 10.88 -0.45
N THR A 25 18.85 11.87 -1.29
CA THR A 25 17.97 12.35 -2.37
C THR A 25 18.32 11.70 -3.71
N TYR A 26 17.34 11.67 -4.63
CA TYR A 26 17.50 11.09 -5.97
C TYR A 26 16.94 12.02 -7.03
N THR A 27 17.37 11.84 -8.28
CA THR A 27 16.90 12.62 -9.43
C THR A 27 15.51 12.18 -9.92
N ALA A 28 15.13 10.93 -9.63
CA ALA A 28 13.82 10.37 -9.95
C ALA A 28 13.47 9.24 -8.96
N TYR A 29 12.18 8.98 -8.79
CA TYR A 29 11.65 7.94 -7.91
C TYR A 29 10.69 7.03 -8.66
N SER A 30 10.84 5.71 -8.47
CA SER A 30 9.86 4.72 -8.92
C SER A 30 8.60 4.75 -8.04
N LEU A 31 7.52 4.15 -8.53
CA LEU A 31 6.27 4.00 -7.76
C LEU A 31 6.52 3.29 -6.43
N ARG A 32 7.38 2.27 -6.42
CA ARG A 32 7.75 1.53 -5.21
C ARG A 32 8.45 2.44 -4.19
N GLN A 33 9.43 3.23 -4.64
CA GLN A 33 10.12 4.17 -3.74
C GLN A 33 9.18 5.23 -3.18
N ILE A 34 8.21 5.71 -3.98
CA ILE A 34 7.16 6.62 -3.50
C ILE A 34 6.30 5.94 -2.43
N CYS A 35 5.88 4.71 -2.65
CA CYS A 35 5.10 3.94 -1.67
C CYS A 35 5.87 3.71 -0.36
N ASP A 36 7.19 3.46 -0.45
CA ASP A 36 8.06 3.30 0.70
C ASP A 36 8.26 4.63 1.45
N GLU A 37 8.40 5.75 0.73
CA GLU A 37 8.51 7.08 1.34
C GLU A 37 7.22 7.48 2.04
N TRP A 38 6.08 7.20 1.42
CA TRP A 38 4.76 7.38 2.03
C TRP A 38 4.64 6.63 3.36
N SER A 39 5.20 5.42 3.42
CA SER A 39 5.23 4.60 4.64
C SER A 39 6.06 5.21 5.76
N ARG A 40 7.17 5.86 5.43
CA ARG A 40 8.03 6.54 6.41
C ARG A 40 7.40 7.82 6.93
N GLU A 41 6.84 8.62 6.02
CA GLU A 41 6.24 9.91 6.36
C GLU A 41 4.99 9.74 7.23
N PHE A 42 4.15 8.73 6.93
CA PHE A 42 2.89 8.48 7.64
C PHE A 42 2.96 7.27 8.61
N TYR A 43 4.13 7.06 9.21
CA TYR A 43 4.31 5.99 10.19
C TYR A 43 3.40 6.20 11.41
N PHE A 44 2.69 5.16 11.84
CA PHE A 44 1.68 5.17 12.90
C PHE A 44 0.38 5.96 12.63
N GLU A 45 0.17 6.46 11.41
CA GLU A 45 -1.06 7.22 11.10
C GLU A 45 -2.19 6.36 10.53
N GLY A 46 -2.06 5.04 10.54
CA GLY A 46 -3.11 4.10 10.10
C GLY A 46 -3.34 4.03 8.59
N LEU A 47 -2.55 4.69 7.77
CA LEU A 47 -2.77 4.83 6.33
C LEU A 47 -2.17 3.69 5.49
N ARG A 48 -1.36 2.81 6.08
CA ARG A 48 -0.54 1.86 5.30
C ARG A 48 -1.35 0.91 4.44
N ARG A 49 -2.40 0.30 4.98
CA ARG A 49 -3.25 -0.65 4.23
C ARG A 49 -3.92 0.02 3.05
N THR A 50 -4.56 1.15 3.26
CA THR A 50 -5.24 1.93 2.21
C THR A 50 -4.27 2.36 1.12
N THR A 51 -3.07 2.83 1.51
CA THR A 51 -2.00 3.18 0.58
C THR A 51 -1.59 1.98 -0.26
N LEU A 52 -1.32 0.83 0.34
CA LEU A 52 -0.94 -0.39 -0.38
C LEU A 52 -2.01 -0.85 -1.36
N ILE A 53 -3.30 -0.77 -0.99
CA ILE A 53 -4.43 -1.09 -1.88
C ILE A 53 -4.45 -0.12 -3.06
N ARG A 54 -4.35 1.19 -2.80
CA ARG A 54 -4.31 2.24 -3.83
C ARG A 54 -3.16 2.07 -4.83
N PHE A 55 -2.01 1.60 -4.36
CA PHE A 55 -0.83 1.34 -5.20
C PHE A 55 -0.89 -0.05 -5.89
N GLY A 56 -1.88 -0.89 -5.57
CA GLY A 56 -1.96 -2.25 -6.08
C GLY A 56 -0.92 -3.20 -5.46
N TYR A 57 -0.50 -2.95 -4.22
CA TYR A 57 0.58 -3.68 -3.54
C TYR A 57 0.13 -4.50 -2.33
N PHE A 58 -1.17 -4.54 -2.01
CA PHE A 58 -1.64 -5.24 -0.82
C PHE A 58 -2.01 -6.70 -1.09
N GLY A 59 -3.11 -6.96 -1.79
CA GLY A 59 -3.61 -8.30 -2.12
C GLY A 59 -3.55 -8.59 -3.61
N GLY A 60 -3.51 -9.85 -3.96
CA GLY A 60 -3.31 -10.35 -5.29
C GLY A 60 -1.85 -10.77 -5.56
N ASN A 61 -1.56 -11.08 -6.80
CA ASN A 61 -0.22 -11.49 -7.21
C ASN A 61 0.69 -10.26 -7.41
N VAL A 62 1.08 -9.64 -6.30
CA VAL A 62 1.86 -8.40 -6.27
C VAL A 62 3.32 -8.68 -5.90
N ASN A 63 4.26 -8.10 -6.62
CA ASN A 63 5.68 -8.20 -6.31
C ASN A 63 6.11 -7.11 -5.32
N TYR A 64 5.42 -7.05 -4.16
CA TYR A 64 5.71 -6.11 -3.08
C TYR A 64 5.57 -6.80 -1.72
N ASN A 65 6.55 -7.64 -1.39
CA ASN A 65 6.60 -8.35 -0.12
C ASN A 65 7.68 -7.75 0.77
N TRP A 66 7.36 -7.57 2.04
CA TRP A 66 8.30 -7.22 3.10
C TRP A 66 8.47 -8.38 4.06
N SER A 67 9.56 -8.39 4.82
CA SER A 67 9.81 -9.41 5.82
C SER A 67 8.62 -9.53 6.78
N TRP A 68 8.23 -10.77 7.07
CA TRP A 68 7.12 -11.11 7.95
C TRP A 68 5.72 -10.73 7.45
N LYS A 69 5.58 -10.27 6.21
CA LYS A 69 4.26 -10.13 5.58
C LYS A 69 3.53 -11.47 5.62
N GLY A 70 2.35 -11.50 6.25
CA GLY A 70 1.57 -12.72 6.40
C GLY A 70 2.20 -13.76 7.33
N GLY A 71 3.07 -13.36 8.27
CA GLY A 71 3.69 -14.22 9.27
C GLY A 71 4.83 -15.11 8.75
N VAL A 72 5.30 -14.88 7.53
CA VAL A 72 6.40 -15.67 6.90
C VAL A 72 7.64 -14.80 6.78
N LYS A 73 8.81 -15.32 7.16
CA LYS A 73 10.08 -14.59 7.22
C LYS A 73 10.39 -13.78 5.94
N ASN A 74 10.19 -14.37 4.78
CA ASN A 74 10.48 -13.72 3.49
C ASN A 74 9.24 -12.98 2.90
N GLY A 75 8.15 -12.90 3.66
CA GLY A 75 6.88 -12.38 3.20
C GLY A 75 6.14 -13.33 2.24
N ARG A 76 4.84 -13.15 2.13
CA ARG A 76 4.01 -13.85 1.14
C ARG A 76 2.98 -12.90 0.54
N ASN A 77 2.47 -13.23 -0.64
CA ASN A 77 1.31 -12.53 -1.19
C ASN A 77 0.07 -12.84 -0.36
N PHE A 78 -0.78 -11.83 -0.19
CA PHE A 78 -2.14 -12.02 0.27
C PHE A 78 -3.05 -12.32 -0.91
N ASP A 79 -4.12 -13.05 -0.68
CA ASP A 79 -5.17 -13.22 -1.68
C ASP A 79 -5.83 -11.87 -2.01
N ALA A 80 -6.33 -11.71 -3.24
CA ALA A 80 -6.90 -10.46 -3.73
C ALA A 80 -8.14 -10.03 -2.94
N HIS A 81 -8.93 -10.97 -2.39
CA HIS A 81 -10.11 -10.65 -1.61
C HIS A 81 -9.78 -9.80 -0.36
N PHE A 82 -8.55 -9.91 0.20
CA PHE A 82 -8.12 -9.08 1.32
C PHE A 82 -8.01 -7.57 1.00
N ASN A 83 -8.14 -7.16 -0.25
CA ASN A 83 -8.27 -5.74 -0.59
C ASN A 83 -9.58 -5.13 -0.09
N LEU A 84 -10.61 -5.95 0.08
CA LEU A 84 -11.88 -5.57 0.70
C LEU A 84 -11.92 -6.05 2.15
N PHE A 85 -12.82 -5.51 2.93
CA PHE A 85 -13.20 -6.08 4.22
C PHE A 85 -14.40 -6.98 4.07
N PRO A 86 -14.56 -8.03 4.90
CA PRO A 86 -15.82 -8.76 4.97
C PRO A 86 -16.93 -7.85 5.50
N ILE A 87 -18.14 -8.07 5.01
CA ILE A 87 -19.34 -7.49 5.64
C ILE A 87 -19.57 -8.24 6.96
N PRO A 88 -19.78 -7.52 8.09
CA PRO A 88 -20.03 -8.16 9.37
C PRO A 88 -21.22 -9.13 9.31
N THR A 89 -21.09 -10.27 9.94
CA THR A 89 -22.17 -11.29 9.97
C THR A 89 -23.48 -10.74 10.56
N SER A 90 -23.37 -9.82 11.54
CA SER A 90 -24.53 -9.12 12.11
C SER A 90 -25.32 -8.35 11.03
N ASP A 91 -24.63 -7.70 10.10
CA ASP A 91 -25.26 -6.88 9.07
C ASP A 91 -25.91 -7.77 8.00
N LEU A 92 -25.24 -8.87 7.62
CA LEU A 92 -25.81 -9.88 6.72
C LEU A 92 -27.06 -10.53 7.31
N THR A 93 -27.07 -10.78 8.62
CA THR A 93 -28.23 -11.37 9.29
C THR A 93 -29.39 -10.37 9.39
N ALA A 94 -29.09 -9.10 9.65
CA ALA A 94 -30.10 -8.05 9.78
C ALA A 94 -30.71 -7.64 8.43
N ASN A 95 -29.98 -7.77 7.33
CA ASN A 95 -30.45 -7.39 6.01
C ASN A 95 -30.17 -8.50 4.98
N GLY A 96 -31.17 -9.32 4.71
CA GLY A 96 -31.11 -10.44 3.77
C GLY A 96 -30.86 -10.04 2.28
N ASN A 97 -30.86 -8.75 1.96
CA ASN A 97 -30.50 -8.26 0.63
C ASN A 97 -28.98 -8.03 0.46
N LEU A 98 -28.21 -8.12 1.54
CA LEU A 98 -26.77 -8.03 1.47
C LEU A 98 -26.17 -9.37 1.06
N ALA A 99 -25.18 -9.32 0.16
CA ALA A 99 -24.34 -10.46 -0.19
C ALA A 99 -22.90 -10.20 0.29
N GLN A 100 -22.26 -11.24 0.83
CA GLN A 100 -20.87 -11.15 1.27
C GLN A 100 -19.93 -10.83 0.11
N ASN A 101 -18.87 -10.10 0.39
CA ASN A 101 -17.79 -9.88 -0.57
C ASN A 101 -17.17 -11.22 -0.98
N PRO A 102 -16.78 -11.38 -2.28
CA PRO A 102 -16.17 -12.63 -2.74
C PRO A 102 -14.95 -13.04 -1.94
N GLY A 103 -14.88 -14.31 -1.57
CA GLY A 103 -13.72 -14.88 -0.83
C GLY A 103 -13.88 -14.92 0.70
N TYR A 104 -15.02 -14.46 1.23
CA TYR A 104 -15.36 -14.51 2.65
C TYR A 104 -16.52 -15.45 2.95
#